data_7073c09c26170b93f214eecdfe02a182
#
_entry.id   7073c09c26170b93f214eecdfe02a182
#
_cell.length_a   1.000
_cell.length_b   1.000
_cell.length_c   1.000
_cell.angle_alpha   90.00
_cell.angle_beta   90.00
_cell.angle_gamma   90.00
#
_symmetry.space_group_name_H-M   'P 1'
#
loop_
_entity.id
_entity.type
_entity.pdbx_description
1 polymer ?
#
loop_
_entity_poly.entity_id
_entity_poly.type
_entity_poly.pdbx_seq_one_letter_code
_entity_poly.pdbx_strand_id
1 'polypeptide(L)'
;MRAELLIQAARFNGAPGIYADASWFAPWLTPTSLAAMLGRTDATRTLNRFLLEQSEPLEPVAPEAFSDPLLQLLTQTSMNAPQFAMWAGLALHYRDLKRIICGRRQRELKVAFGEEGYCFALERAQFMVGAAWDHVPVLADEDTPTVYKMIQSAGVTLLATASASLPPSAQKRLPFFFPKRHSLCFAHCSTNDEMPNMTLYVNYPDAVEKARGLLFKIALEIMPSWKPISF
;
A
#
# COMPACT_ATOMS: atom_id res chain seq x y z
N MET A 1 -18.57 -4.82 17.95
CA MET A 1 -18.41 -3.78 16.91
C MET A 1 -17.76 -2.52 17.44
N ARG A 2 -18.37 -1.70 18.34
CA ARG A 2 -17.72 -0.47 18.86
C ARG A 2 -16.40 -0.73 19.58
N ALA A 3 -16.28 -1.79 20.36
CA ALA A 3 -15.04 -2.13 21.08
C ALA A 3 -13.88 -2.49 20.12
N GLU A 4 -14.16 -3.18 19.04
CA GLU A 4 -13.15 -3.55 18.04
C GLU A 4 -12.60 -2.33 17.31
N LEU A 5 -13.47 -1.38 16.93
CA LEU A 5 -13.05 -0.13 16.32
C LEU A 5 -12.19 0.72 17.27
N LEU A 6 -12.54 0.75 18.56
CA LEU A 6 -11.76 1.45 19.57
C LEU A 6 -10.37 0.82 19.74
N ILE A 7 -10.28 -0.51 19.77
CA ILE A 7 -8.99 -1.22 19.86
C ILE A 7 -8.14 -0.95 18.61
N GLN A 8 -8.74 -0.97 17.43
CA GLN A 8 -8.06 -0.63 16.18
C GLN A 8 -7.55 0.81 16.18
N ALA A 9 -8.41 1.76 16.53
CA ALA A 9 -8.04 3.17 16.63
C ALA A 9 -6.90 3.37 17.63
N ALA A 10 -6.97 2.73 18.80
CA ALA A 10 -5.92 2.80 19.81
C ALA A 10 -4.58 2.25 19.29
N ARG A 11 -4.58 1.10 18.61
CA ARG A 11 -3.37 0.52 18.00
C ARG A 11 -2.81 1.39 16.89
N PHE A 12 -3.64 1.82 15.97
CA PHE A 12 -3.24 2.64 14.84
C PHE A 12 -2.67 3.99 15.28
N ASN A 13 -3.31 4.63 16.27
CA ASN A 13 -2.90 5.93 16.80
C ASN A 13 -1.65 5.83 17.70
N GLY A 14 -1.62 4.86 18.59
CA GLY A 14 -0.64 4.79 19.67
C GLY A 14 0.58 3.91 19.39
N ALA A 15 0.53 3.06 18.35
CA ALA A 15 1.56 2.06 18.11
C ALA A 15 2.06 2.00 16.64
N PRO A 16 2.45 3.15 16.03
CA PRO A 16 2.91 3.16 14.64
C PRO A 16 4.12 2.27 14.39
N GLY A 17 4.99 2.04 15.37
CA GLY A 17 6.15 1.16 15.24
C GLY A 17 5.80 -0.31 14.98
N ILE A 18 4.56 -0.74 15.27
CA ILE A 18 4.13 -2.12 15.02
C ILE A 18 3.87 -2.36 13.52
N TYR A 19 3.40 -1.34 12.79
CA TYR A 19 3.07 -1.46 11.37
C TYR A 19 4.02 -0.69 10.46
N ALA A 20 4.91 0.12 11.02
CA ALA A 20 5.85 0.90 10.22
C ALA A 20 6.89 0.01 9.54
N ASP A 21 7.17 0.30 8.27
CA ASP A 21 8.25 -0.33 7.54
C ASP A 21 9.61 -0.03 8.18
N ALA A 22 10.49 -1.03 8.21
CA ALA A 22 11.80 -0.91 8.85
C ALA A 22 12.67 0.25 8.32
N SER A 23 12.45 0.68 7.08
CA SER A 23 13.19 1.78 6.46
C SER A 23 12.97 3.13 7.13
N TRP A 24 11.91 3.30 7.91
CA TRP A 24 11.69 4.49 8.72
C TRP A 24 12.68 4.63 9.87
N PHE A 25 13.29 3.52 10.28
CA PHE A 25 14.28 3.45 11.34
C PHE A 25 15.71 3.25 10.81
N ALA A 26 15.87 2.94 9.51
CA ALA A 26 17.13 2.53 8.90
C ALA A 26 18.34 3.43 9.16
N PRO A 27 18.23 4.78 9.28
CA PRO A 27 19.38 5.61 9.60
C PRO A 27 19.97 5.36 11.00
N TRP A 28 19.19 4.78 11.93
CA TRP A 28 19.56 4.64 13.34
C TRP A 28 19.61 3.18 13.81
N LEU A 29 18.84 2.30 13.18
CA LEU A 29 18.71 0.92 13.61
C LEU A 29 18.92 -0.06 12.45
N THR A 30 19.68 -1.12 12.75
CA THR A 30 19.74 -2.28 11.85
C THR A 30 18.43 -3.07 11.92
N PRO A 31 18.06 -3.85 10.89
CA PRO A 31 16.87 -4.72 10.94
C PRO A 31 16.87 -5.67 12.14
N THR A 32 18.03 -6.21 12.52
CA THR A 32 18.19 -7.10 13.67
C THR A 32 17.93 -6.37 14.99
N SER A 33 18.49 -5.15 15.14
CA SER A 33 18.26 -4.32 16.33
C SER A 33 16.79 -3.91 16.44
N LEU A 34 16.17 -3.54 15.33
CA LEU A 34 14.75 -3.18 15.29
C LEU A 34 13.87 -4.38 15.73
N ALA A 35 14.11 -5.56 15.18
CA ALA A 35 13.38 -6.77 15.57
C ALA A 35 13.50 -7.08 17.06
N ALA A 36 14.71 -6.95 17.64
CA ALA A 36 14.93 -7.12 19.06
C ALA A 36 14.21 -6.07 19.92
N MET A 37 14.11 -4.82 19.45
CA MET A 37 13.39 -3.75 20.13
C MET A 37 11.88 -3.95 20.08
N LEU A 38 11.32 -4.39 18.96
CA LEU A 38 9.87 -4.64 18.81
C LEU A 38 9.37 -5.78 19.73
N GLY A 39 10.25 -6.67 20.17
CA GLY A 39 9.94 -7.70 21.19
C GLY A 39 9.86 -7.17 22.63
N ARG A 40 10.20 -5.89 22.89
CA ARG A 40 10.25 -5.31 24.23
C ARG A 40 9.30 -4.12 24.35
N THR A 41 8.44 -4.15 25.35
CA THR A 41 7.37 -3.13 25.52
C THR A 41 7.92 -1.72 25.71
N ASP A 42 9.01 -1.56 26.49
CA ASP A 42 9.67 -0.27 26.74
C ASP A 42 10.31 0.30 25.46
N ALA A 43 11.01 -0.54 24.72
CA ALA A 43 11.64 -0.18 23.47
C ALA A 43 10.60 0.14 22.37
N THR A 44 9.54 -0.65 22.26
CA THR A 44 8.43 -0.40 21.34
C THR A 44 7.77 0.97 21.61
N ARG A 45 7.61 1.35 22.88
CA ARG A 45 7.10 2.68 23.25
C ARG A 45 8.03 3.80 22.76
N THR A 46 9.33 3.63 22.86
CA THR A 46 10.32 4.58 22.36
C THR A 46 10.27 4.71 20.84
N LEU A 47 10.16 3.58 20.11
CA LEU A 47 10.01 3.57 18.65
C LEU A 47 8.71 4.28 18.19
N ASN A 48 7.62 4.05 18.91
CA ASN A 48 6.34 4.71 18.62
C ASN A 48 6.47 6.23 18.78
N ARG A 49 7.04 6.68 19.91
CA ARG A 49 7.26 8.10 20.18
C ARG A 49 8.16 8.74 19.12
N PHE A 50 9.24 8.08 18.76
CA PHE A 50 10.16 8.53 17.72
C PHE A 50 9.43 8.79 16.39
N LEU A 51 8.57 7.87 15.91
CA LEU A 51 7.81 8.07 14.68
C LEU A 51 6.80 9.22 14.79
N LEU A 52 6.13 9.34 15.93
CA LEU A 52 5.15 10.39 16.17
C LEU A 52 5.79 11.79 16.27
N GLU A 53 7.04 11.88 16.71
CA GLU A 53 7.80 13.13 16.82
C GLU A 53 8.48 13.54 15.50
N GLN A 54 8.72 12.60 14.57
CA GLN A 54 9.35 12.89 13.27
C GLN A 54 8.44 13.56 12.26
N SER A 55 7.16 13.47 12.45
CA SER A 55 6.16 14.09 11.60
C SER A 55 5.57 15.31 12.31
N GLU A 56 4.92 16.21 11.55
CA GLU A 56 4.02 17.20 12.13
C GLU A 56 3.08 16.54 13.14
N PRO A 57 2.56 17.27 14.15
CA PRO A 57 1.69 16.69 15.16
C PRO A 57 0.61 15.84 14.52
N LEU A 58 0.71 14.52 14.74
CA LEU A 58 -0.24 13.55 14.16
C LEU A 58 -1.50 13.54 15.04
N GLU A 59 -2.53 14.22 14.59
CA GLU A 59 -3.83 14.13 15.22
C GLU A 59 -4.32 12.67 15.26
N PRO A 60 -4.95 12.23 16.38
CA PRO A 60 -5.49 10.90 16.45
C PRO A 60 -6.63 10.72 15.43
N VAL A 61 -6.64 9.56 14.79
CA VAL A 61 -7.74 9.15 13.90
C VAL A 61 -8.93 8.76 14.77
N ALA A 62 -10.08 9.36 14.49
CA ALA A 62 -11.30 9.04 15.22
C ALA A 62 -11.73 7.57 14.99
N PRO A 63 -12.26 6.88 16.01
CA PRO A 63 -12.67 5.47 15.89
C PRO A 63 -13.68 5.23 14.76
N GLU A 64 -14.55 6.21 14.49
CA GLU A 64 -15.56 6.14 13.42
C GLU A 64 -14.95 6.06 12.04
N ALA A 65 -13.74 6.60 11.83
CA ALA A 65 -13.04 6.50 10.56
C ALA A 65 -12.68 5.04 10.19
N PHE A 66 -12.56 4.16 11.19
CA PHE A 66 -12.33 2.73 10.97
C PHE A 66 -13.56 1.97 10.47
N SER A 67 -14.69 2.66 10.28
CA SER A 67 -15.81 2.14 9.49
C SER A 67 -15.53 2.17 7.97
N ASP A 68 -14.56 2.96 7.52
CA ASP A 68 -14.16 3.01 6.11
C ASP A 68 -13.53 1.68 5.69
N PRO A 69 -14.05 1.02 4.63
CA PRO A 69 -13.56 -0.29 4.20
C PRO A 69 -12.08 -0.29 3.78
N LEU A 70 -11.55 0.82 3.25
CA LEU A 70 -10.15 0.90 2.87
C LEU A 70 -9.25 0.93 4.11
N LEU A 71 -9.62 1.68 5.14
CA LEU A 71 -8.86 1.73 6.40
C LEU A 71 -8.92 0.38 7.11
N GLN A 72 -10.08 -0.30 7.08
CA GLN A 72 -10.21 -1.68 7.57
C GLN A 72 -9.29 -2.63 6.81
N LEU A 73 -9.29 -2.56 5.46
CA LEU A 73 -8.44 -3.38 4.62
C LEU A 73 -6.96 -3.26 4.99
N LEU A 74 -6.48 -2.04 5.21
CA LEU A 74 -5.08 -1.78 5.52
C LEU A 74 -4.67 -2.12 6.96
N THR A 75 -5.62 -2.15 7.90
CA THR A 75 -5.34 -2.31 9.33
C THR A 75 -5.74 -3.67 9.91
N GLN A 76 -6.64 -4.41 9.26
CA GLN A 76 -7.20 -5.65 9.77
C GLN A 76 -6.74 -6.90 9.03
N THR A 77 -6.17 -6.76 7.85
CA THR A 77 -5.83 -7.91 7.03
C THR A 77 -4.60 -8.64 7.53
N SER A 78 -4.56 -9.95 7.35
CA SER A 78 -3.37 -10.78 7.55
C SER A 78 -2.26 -10.47 6.54
N MET A 79 -2.61 -9.84 5.43
CA MET A 79 -1.68 -9.38 4.41
C MET A 79 -1.16 -8.00 4.78
N ASN A 80 0.15 -7.82 4.80
CA ASN A 80 0.71 -6.50 5.07
C ASN A 80 0.46 -5.54 3.88
N ALA A 81 0.36 -4.24 4.16
CA ALA A 81 0.07 -3.23 3.15
C ALA A 81 1.07 -3.21 1.97
N PRO A 82 2.40 -3.40 2.16
CA PRO A 82 3.35 -3.54 1.05
C PRO A 82 3.05 -4.73 0.12
N GLN A 83 2.65 -5.86 0.67
CA GLN A 83 2.27 -7.02 -0.12
C GLN A 83 0.98 -6.74 -0.91
N PHE A 84 -0.01 -6.14 -0.28
CA PHE A 84 -1.25 -5.73 -0.96
C PHE A 84 -0.97 -4.72 -2.09
N ALA A 85 -0.07 -3.74 -1.86
CA ALA A 85 0.37 -2.83 -2.90
C ALA A 85 1.03 -3.56 -4.07
N MET A 86 1.83 -4.61 -3.79
CA MET A 86 2.42 -5.43 -4.86
C MET A 86 1.35 -6.09 -5.73
N TRP A 87 0.32 -6.68 -5.14
CA TRP A 87 -0.80 -7.27 -5.89
C TRP A 87 -1.55 -6.22 -6.73
N ALA A 88 -1.75 -5.03 -6.15
CA ALA A 88 -2.37 -3.91 -6.86
C ALA A 88 -1.53 -3.45 -8.07
N GLY A 89 -0.22 -3.35 -7.90
CA GLY A 89 0.71 -3.03 -8.99
C GLY A 89 0.76 -4.12 -10.06
N LEU A 90 0.77 -5.38 -9.68
CA LEU A 90 0.70 -6.52 -10.62
C LEU A 90 -0.60 -6.47 -11.44
N ALA A 91 -1.72 -6.12 -10.80
CA ALA A 91 -2.97 -5.95 -11.52
C ALA A 91 -2.88 -4.83 -12.55
N LEU A 92 -2.31 -3.68 -12.22
CA LEU A 92 -2.17 -2.55 -13.14
C LEU A 92 -1.29 -2.89 -14.36
N HIS A 93 -0.22 -3.67 -14.15
CA HIS A 93 0.74 -4.04 -15.20
C HIS A 93 0.44 -5.38 -15.90
N TYR A 94 -0.75 -5.95 -15.73
CA TYR A 94 -1.08 -7.27 -16.29
C TYR A 94 -0.85 -7.36 -17.81
N ARG A 95 -1.11 -6.27 -18.56
CA ARG A 95 -0.94 -6.24 -20.02
C ARG A 95 0.53 -6.37 -20.41
N ASP A 96 1.42 -5.69 -19.71
CA ASP A 96 2.85 -5.75 -19.99
C ASP A 96 3.41 -7.13 -19.61
N LEU A 97 2.99 -7.67 -18.47
CA LEU A 97 3.39 -9.02 -18.04
C LEU A 97 2.94 -10.09 -19.03
N LYS A 98 1.75 -9.96 -19.64
CA LYS A 98 1.27 -10.86 -20.70
C LYS A 98 2.08 -10.80 -22.01
N ARG A 99 2.70 -9.67 -22.31
CA ARG A 99 3.53 -9.50 -23.50
C ARG A 99 4.91 -10.16 -23.37
N ILE A 100 5.32 -10.54 -22.18
CA ILE A 100 6.60 -11.19 -21.93
C ILE A 100 6.51 -12.66 -22.32
N ILE A 101 7.02 -13.00 -23.53
CA ILE A 101 7.00 -14.36 -24.09
C ILE A 101 8.29 -15.14 -23.79
N CYS A 102 9.39 -14.47 -23.42
CA CYS A 102 10.65 -15.11 -23.10
C CYS A 102 10.56 -15.96 -21.83
N GLY A 103 10.68 -17.27 -21.95
CA GLY A 103 10.51 -18.19 -20.82
C GLY A 103 11.55 -18.01 -19.70
N ARG A 104 12.77 -17.54 -20.00
CA ARG A 104 13.74 -17.16 -18.97
C ARG A 104 13.22 -15.98 -18.15
N ARG A 105 12.74 -14.95 -18.82
CA ARG A 105 12.21 -13.75 -18.19
C ARG A 105 10.98 -14.03 -17.33
N GLN A 106 10.09 -14.87 -17.81
CA GLN A 106 8.92 -15.31 -17.03
C GLN A 106 9.34 -16.01 -15.73
N ARG A 107 10.36 -16.87 -15.77
CA ARG A 107 10.88 -17.53 -14.56
C ARG A 107 11.47 -16.55 -13.56
N GLU A 108 12.25 -15.57 -14.02
CA GLU A 108 12.81 -14.52 -13.17
C GLU A 108 11.69 -13.71 -12.47
N LEU A 109 10.64 -13.35 -13.19
CA LEU A 109 9.50 -12.62 -12.64
C LEU A 109 8.66 -13.46 -11.67
N LYS A 110 8.48 -14.77 -11.98
CA LYS A 110 7.84 -15.70 -11.03
C LYS A 110 8.59 -15.80 -9.70
N VAL A 111 9.92 -15.82 -9.76
CA VAL A 111 10.75 -15.81 -8.54
C VAL A 111 10.59 -14.47 -7.79
N ALA A 112 10.58 -13.35 -8.51
CA ALA A 112 10.50 -12.02 -7.90
C ALA A 112 9.14 -11.72 -7.25
N PHE A 113 8.03 -12.12 -7.87
CA PHE A 113 6.66 -11.84 -7.41
C PHE A 113 5.98 -12.99 -6.70
N GLY A 114 6.59 -14.14 -6.67
CA GLY A 114 5.97 -15.41 -6.32
C GLY A 114 5.09 -15.97 -7.46
N GLU A 115 4.93 -17.27 -7.49
CA GLU A 115 4.13 -17.93 -8.55
C GLU A 115 2.68 -17.48 -8.52
N GLU A 116 2.09 -17.41 -7.31
CA GLU A 116 0.71 -17.00 -7.11
C GLU A 116 0.45 -15.57 -7.61
N GLY A 117 1.31 -14.60 -7.24
CA GLY A 117 1.19 -13.21 -7.68
C GLY A 117 1.34 -13.06 -9.20
N TYR A 118 2.28 -13.80 -9.80
CA TYR A 118 2.48 -13.78 -11.24
C TYR A 118 1.28 -14.41 -12.00
N CYS A 119 0.77 -15.55 -11.53
CA CYS A 119 -0.43 -16.18 -12.11
C CYS A 119 -1.68 -15.30 -11.96
N PHE A 120 -1.86 -14.66 -10.81
CA PHE A 120 -2.93 -13.69 -10.61
C PHE A 120 -2.90 -12.58 -11.69
N ALA A 121 -1.72 -11.99 -11.92
CA ALA A 121 -1.58 -10.94 -12.93
C ALA A 121 -1.96 -11.41 -14.33
N LEU A 122 -1.59 -12.64 -14.71
CA LEU A 122 -1.84 -13.18 -16.05
C LEU A 122 -3.28 -13.63 -16.26
N GLU A 123 -3.92 -14.22 -15.26
CA GLU A 123 -5.18 -14.93 -15.41
C GLU A 123 -6.38 -14.12 -14.91
N ARG A 124 -6.23 -13.40 -13.79
CA ARG A 124 -7.36 -12.80 -13.06
C ARG A 124 -7.42 -11.27 -13.17
N ALA A 125 -6.26 -10.60 -13.13
CA ALA A 125 -6.21 -9.13 -13.11
C ALA A 125 -6.92 -8.48 -14.29
N GLN A 126 -6.91 -9.12 -15.47
CA GLN A 126 -7.58 -8.63 -16.67
C GLN A 126 -9.09 -8.38 -16.50
N PHE A 127 -9.74 -9.13 -15.61
CA PHE A 127 -11.18 -8.99 -15.36
C PHE A 127 -11.51 -7.89 -14.34
N MET A 128 -10.49 -7.39 -13.64
CA MET A 128 -10.66 -6.36 -12.63
C MET A 128 -10.27 -4.97 -13.14
N VAL A 129 -9.22 -4.91 -13.96
CA VAL A 129 -8.64 -3.68 -14.49
C VAL A 129 -9.37 -3.30 -15.76
N GLY A 130 -10.17 -2.21 -15.70
CA GLY A 130 -10.83 -1.65 -16.88
C GLY A 130 -9.91 -0.73 -17.69
N ALA A 131 -10.45 -0.18 -18.79
CA ALA A 131 -9.74 0.75 -19.68
C ALA A 131 -9.26 2.05 -19.00
N ALA A 132 -9.83 2.38 -17.85
CA ALA A 132 -9.46 3.59 -17.10
C ALA A 132 -7.99 3.65 -16.64
N TRP A 133 -7.24 2.54 -16.76
CA TRP A 133 -5.86 2.39 -16.29
C TRP A 133 -4.85 2.26 -17.45
N ASP A 134 -5.20 2.75 -18.65
CA ASP A 134 -4.36 2.65 -19.84
C ASP A 134 -3.10 3.55 -19.82
N HIS A 135 -2.97 4.41 -18.81
CA HIS A 135 -1.84 5.34 -18.65
C HIS A 135 -0.75 4.86 -17.69
N VAL A 136 -0.77 3.61 -17.29
CA VAL A 136 0.31 3.02 -16.49
C VAL A 136 1.60 2.98 -17.31
N PRO A 137 2.76 3.41 -16.77
CA PRO A 137 4.03 3.34 -17.50
C PRO A 137 4.30 1.92 -17.98
N VAL A 138 4.66 1.80 -19.25
CA VAL A 138 4.98 0.50 -19.86
C VAL A 138 6.23 -0.07 -19.20
N LEU A 139 6.19 -1.33 -18.80
CA LEU A 139 7.37 -2.09 -18.41
C LEU A 139 8.19 -2.39 -19.67
N ALA A 140 9.04 -1.44 -20.06
CA ALA A 140 9.97 -1.65 -21.17
C ALA A 140 10.90 -2.84 -20.90
N ASP A 141 11.95 -3.03 -21.70
CA ASP A 141 12.95 -4.11 -21.54
C ASP A 141 13.85 -3.91 -20.28
N GLU A 142 13.23 -3.50 -19.18
CA GLU A 142 13.89 -3.24 -17.91
C GLU A 142 14.30 -4.54 -17.20
N ASP A 143 15.32 -4.48 -16.36
CA ASP A 143 15.74 -5.62 -15.55
C ASP A 143 14.69 -5.99 -14.47
N THR A 144 14.77 -7.21 -13.93
CA THR A 144 13.80 -7.69 -12.94
C THR A 144 13.72 -6.82 -11.67
N PRO A 145 14.83 -6.33 -11.09
CA PRO A 145 14.78 -5.41 -9.96
C PRO A 145 14.07 -4.09 -10.26
N THR A 146 14.26 -3.53 -11.45
CA THR A 146 13.58 -2.32 -11.90
C THR A 146 12.09 -2.55 -12.08
N VAL A 147 11.70 -3.63 -12.78
CA VAL A 147 10.30 -4.04 -12.93
C VAL A 147 9.62 -4.22 -11.56
N TYR A 148 10.30 -4.86 -10.61
CA TYR A 148 9.79 -5.03 -9.26
C TYR A 148 9.47 -3.69 -8.59
N LYS A 149 10.41 -2.73 -8.67
CA LYS A 149 10.23 -1.38 -8.11
C LYS A 149 9.10 -0.62 -8.78
N MET A 150 8.99 -0.70 -10.12
CA MET A 150 7.93 -0.03 -10.88
C MET A 150 6.55 -0.56 -10.48
N ILE A 151 6.38 -1.87 -10.44
CA ILE A 151 5.13 -2.52 -10.03
C ILE A 151 4.78 -2.16 -8.59
N GLN A 152 5.74 -2.23 -7.66
CA GLN A 152 5.51 -1.83 -6.26
C GLN A 152 5.10 -0.36 -6.17
N SER A 153 5.79 0.54 -6.88
CA SER A 153 5.47 1.97 -6.89
C SER A 153 4.08 2.24 -7.44
N ALA A 154 3.68 1.59 -8.54
CA ALA A 154 2.35 1.74 -9.11
C ALA A 154 1.24 1.31 -8.12
N GLY A 155 1.45 0.20 -7.41
CA GLY A 155 0.50 -0.25 -6.39
C GLY A 155 0.42 0.69 -5.19
N VAL A 156 1.56 1.23 -4.72
CA VAL A 156 1.56 2.24 -3.64
C VAL A 156 0.86 3.52 -4.10
N THR A 157 1.10 3.98 -5.34
CA THR A 157 0.42 5.16 -5.90
C THR A 157 -1.09 4.93 -5.98
N LEU A 158 -1.54 3.74 -6.38
CA LEU A 158 -2.97 3.41 -6.39
C LEU A 158 -3.58 3.48 -4.99
N LEU A 159 -2.88 2.94 -3.98
CA LEU A 159 -3.31 3.02 -2.58
C LEU A 159 -3.33 4.47 -2.06
N ALA A 160 -2.32 5.26 -2.40
CA ALA A 160 -2.26 6.67 -2.04
C ALA A 160 -3.44 7.44 -2.65
N THR A 161 -3.73 7.23 -3.95
CA THR A 161 -4.88 7.82 -4.63
C THR A 161 -6.19 7.44 -3.94
N ALA A 162 -6.39 6.15 -3.66
CA ALA A 162 -7.59 5.67 -2.98
C ALA A 162 -7.75 6.25 -1.57
N SER A 163 -6.64 6.54 -0.89
CA SER A 163 -6.63 7.08 0.47
C SER A 163 -6.97 8.57 0.55
N ALA A 164 -7.03 9.28 -0.58
CA ALA A 164 -7.37 10.71 -0.60
C ALA A 164 -8.78 11.00 -0.05
N SER A 165 -9.67 10.01 -0.01
CA SER A 165 -11.01 10.12 0.60
C SER A 165 -11.01 9.90 2.11
N LEU A 166 -9.91 9.43 2.71
CA LEU A 166 -9.81 9.21 4.15
C LEU A 166 -9.60 10.54 4.90
N PRO A 167 -9.90 10.60 6.22
CA PRO A 167 -9.58 11.77 7.03
C PRO A 167 -8.08 12.12 6.96
N PRO A 168 -7.71 13.41 6.98
CA PRO A 168 -6.30 13.85 6.89
C PRO A 168 -5.40 13.21 7.96
N SER A 169 -5.92 13.00 9.17
CA SER A 169 -5.21 12.30 10.25
C SER A 169 -4.85 10.85 9.91
N ALA A 170 -5.69 10.15 9.16
CA ALA A 170 -5.40 8.81 8.66
C ALA A 170 -4.40 8.85 7.48
N GLN A 171 -4.60 9.77 6.53
CA GLN A 171 -3.70 9.93 5.37
C GLN A 171 -2.25 10.15 5.81
N LYS A 172 -2.00 11.00 6.82
CA LYS A 172 -0.66 11.28 7.35
C LYS A 172 0.03 10.05 7.99
N ARG A 173 -0.71 9.01 8.37
CA ARG A 173 -0.18 7.79 9.00
C ARG A 173 0.06 6.65 8.01
N LEU A 174 -0.66 6.63 6.89
CA LEU A 174 -0.54 5.56 5.89
C LEU A 174 0.87 5.39 5.30
N PRO A 175 1.66 6.46 5.08
CA PRO A 175 3.03 6.31 4.61
C PRO A 175 3.88 5.36 5.46
N PHE A 176 3.63 5.25 6.76
CA PHE A 176 4.41 4.37 7.64
C PHE A 176 4.30 2.88 7.28
N PHE A 177 3.21 2.45 6.67
CA PHE A 177 3.07 1.06 6.21
C PHE A 177 4.06 0.68 5.09
N PHE A 178 4.64 1.66 4.41
CA PHE A 178 5.45 1.47 3.21
C PHE A 178 6.89 1.92 3.44
N PRO A 179 7.83 1.40 2.64
CA PRO A 179 9.19 1.94 2.64
C PRO A 179 9.21 3.47 2.52
N LYS A 180 10.05 4.12 3.32
CA LYS A 180 10.14 5.59 3.41
C LYS A 180 10.29 6.27 2.04
N ARG A 181 10.92 5.60 1.07
CA ARG A 181 11.03 6.08 -0.32
C ARG A 181 9.68 6.33 -1.02
N HIS A 182 8.62 5.69 -0.55
CA HIS A 182 7.25 5.85 -1.10
C HIS A 182 6.42 6.91 -0.36
N SER A 183 6.96 7.59 0.65
CA SER A 183 6.20 8.61 1.41
C SER A 183 5.71 9.75 0.53
N LEU A 184 6.49 10.10 -0.50
CA LEU A 184 6.12 11.13 -1.49
C LEU A 184 4.84 10.79 -2.26
N CYS A 185 4.53 9.50 -2.48
CA CYS A 185 3.29 9.09 -3.14
C CYS A 185 2.05 9.60 -2.38
N PHE A 186 2.13 9.68 -1.05
CA PHE A 186 1.04 10.14 -0.20
C PHE A 186 1.04 11.67 -0.04
N ALA A 187 2.19 12.33 -0.08
CA ALA A 187 2.28 13.79 0.04
C ALA A 187 1.63 14.50 -1.16
N HIS A 188 1.83 13.98 -2.37
CA HIS A 188 1.32 14.60 -3.60
C HIS A 188 -0.18 14.34 -3.85
N CYS A 189 -0.76 13.31 -3.25
CA CYS A 189 -2.21 13.14 -3.30
C CYS A 189 -2.97 14.22 -2.51
N SER A 190 -2.27 14.97 -1.65
CA SER A 190 -2.84 16.05 -0.82
C SER A 190 -2.61 17.46 -1.41
N THR A 191 -1.73 17.61 -2.38
CA THR A 191 -1.38 18.90 -3.01
C THR A 191 -1.45 18.77 -4.52
N ASN A 192 -2.05 19.77 -5.20
CA ASN A 192 -2.14 19.83 -6.66
C ASN A 192 -0.81 20.17 -7.36
N ASP A 193 0.33 19.95 -6.70
CA ASP A 193 1.63 20.30 -7.24
C ASP A 193 2.13 19.25 -8.24
N GLU A 194 2.51 19.72 -9.41
CA GLU A 194 2.95 18.93 -10.56
C GLU A 194 4.28 18.19 -10.29
N MET A 195 4.22 16.87 -10.15
CA MET A 195 5.39 16.01 -10.30
C MET A 195 5.31 15.25 -11.64
N PRO A 196 6.34 15.35 -12.49
CA PRO A 196 6.27 14.93 -13.90
C PRO A 196 6.10 13.42 -14.16
N ASN A 197 6.23 12.56 -13.17
CA ASN A 197 6.15 11.11 -13.36
C ASN A 197 5.15 10.37 -12.42
N MET A 198 4.43 11.08 -11.55
CA MET A 198 3.47 10.48 -10.62
C MET A 198 2.01 10.91 -10.88
N THR A 199 1.77 11.69 -11.91
CA THR A 199 0.47 12.27 -12.30
C THR A 199 -0.52 11.22 -12.86
N LEU A 200 -0.26 9.93 -12.62
CA LEU A 200 -0.96 8.84 -13.32
C LEU A 200 -2.46 8.74 -13.02
N TYR A 201 -2.91 9.28 -11.88
CA TYR A 201 -4.29 9.00 -11.46
C TYR A 201 -5.04 10.20 -10.88
N VAL A 202 -4.37 11.31 -10.57
CA VAL A 202 -4.97 12.42 -9.79
C VAL A 202 -5.85 13.35 -10.63
N ASN A 203 -5.69 13.37 -11.95
CA ASN A 203 -6.38 14.32 -12.83
C ASN A 203 -7.77 13.88 -13.33
N TYR A 204 -8.29 12.75 -12.86
CA TYR A 204 -9.64 12.31 -13.23
C TYR A 204 -10.60 12.56 -12.06
N PRO A 205 -11.75 13.20 -12.29
CA PRO A 205 -12.73 13.48 -11.22
C PRO A 205 -13.17 12.24 -10.44
N ASP A 206 -13.06 11.05 -11.05
CA ASP A 206 -13.45 9.77 -10.44
C ASP A 206 -12.24 8.90 -10.02
N ALA A 207 -11.02 9.47 -10.00
CA ALA A 207 -9.80 8.67 -9.76
C ALA A 207 -9.83 7.94 -8.42
N VAL A 208 -10.28 8.61 -7.37
CA VAL A 208 -10.36 8.05 -6.02
C VAL A 208 -11.35 6.88 -5.98
N GLU A 209 -12.55 7.05 -6.53
CA GLU A 209 -13.56 5.97 -6.57
C GLU A 209 -13.10 4.78 -7.40
N LYS A 210 -12.51 5.03 -8.57
CA LYS A 210 -11.96 3.98 -9.43
C LYS A 210 -10.83 3.24 -8.74
N ALA A 211 -9.92 3.95 -8.06
CA ALA A 211 -8.84 3.35 -7.29
C ALA A 211 -9.38 2.46 -6.15
N ARG A 212 -10.33 2.96 -5.38
CA ARG A 212 -11.00 2.19 -4.32
C ARG A 212 -11.71 0.96 -4.87
N GLY A 213 -12.48 1.13 -5.95
CA GLY A 213 -13.19 0.04 -6.61
C GLY A 213 -12.25 -1.07 -7.10
N LEU A 214 -11.10 -0.72 -7.68
CA LEU A 214 -10.10 -1.69 -8.10
C LEU A 214 -9.47 -2.40 -6.90
N LEU A 215 -9.07 -1.66 -5.86
CA LEU A 215 -8.47 -2.24 -4.65
C LEU A 215 -9.41 -3.23 -3.96
N PHE A 216 -10.71 -2.92 -3.88
CA PHE A 216 -11.68 -3.83 -3.28
C PHE A 216 -11.90 -5.09 -4.12
N LYS A 217 -11.92 -5.00 -5.46
CA LYS A 217 -11.96 -6.18 -6.32
C LYS A 217 -10.75 -7.08 -6.11
N ILE A 218 -9.55 -6.50 -6.04
CA ILE A 218 -8.32 -7.23 -5.75
C ILE A 218 -8.40 -7.88 -4.37
N ALA A 219 -8.82 -7.14 -3.34
CA ALA A 219 -8.94 -7.65 -1.98
C ALA A 219 -9.88 -8.86 -1.88
N LEU A 220 -11.05 -8.80 -2.52
CA LEU A 220 -12.01 -9.90 -2.55
C LEU A 220 -11.47 -11.12 -3.28
N GLU A 221 -10.64 -10.93 -4.28
CA GLU A 221 -10.03 -12.02 -5.05
C GLU A 221 -8.93 -12.74 -4.28
N ILE A 222 -8.00 -11.97 -3.66
CA ILE A 222 -6.83 -12.55 -2.99
C ILE A 222 -7.10 -12.90 -1.52
N MET A 223 -8.16 -12.36 -0.94
CA MET A 223 -8.60 -12.58 0.44
C MET A 223 -10.12 -12.85 0.48
N PRO A 224 -10.59 -14.00 0.00
CA PRO A 224 -12.04 -14.26 -0.09
C PRO A 224 -12.78 -14.22 1.27
N SER A 225 -12.04 -14.41 2.36
CA SER A 225 -12.58 -14.32 3.73
C SER A 225 -12.73 -12.87 4.23
N TRP A 226 -12.07 -11.91 3.59
CA TRP A 226 -12.19 -10.51 3.97
C TRP A 226 -13.57 -9.97 3.59
N LYS A 227 -14.25 -9.42 4.56
CA LYS A 227 -15.51 -8.71 4.36
C LYS A 227 -15.44 -7.38 5.11
N PRO A 228 -15.72 -6.25 4.45
CA PRO A 228 -15.83 -4.99 5.16
C PRO A 228 -16.95 -5.10 6.20
N ILE A 229 -16.74 -4.56 7.37
CA ILE A 229 -17.79 -4.48 8.40
C ILE A 229 -18.85 -3.52 7.85
N SER A 230 -20.00 -4.07 7.47
CA SER A 230 -21.17 -3.27 7.08
C SER A 230 -21.88 -2.78 8.35
N PHE A 231 -22.28 -1.53 8.34
CA PHE A 231 -23.08 -0.91 9.40
C PHE A 231 -24.56 -0.90 9.03
#